data_bea6e827d8bb615d0130fcaff049524e
#
_entry.id   bea6e827d8bb615d0130fcaff049524e
#
_cell.length_a   1.000
_cell.length_b   1.000
_cell.length_c   1.000
_cell.angle_alpha   90.00
_cell.angle_beta   90.00
_cell.angle_gamma   90.00
#
_symmetry.space_group_name_H-M   'P 1'
#
loop_
_entity.id
_entity.type
_entity.pdbx_description
1 polymer ?
#
loop_
_entity_poly.entity_id
_entity_poly.type
_entity_poly.pdbx_seq_one_letter_code
_entity_poly.pdbx_strand_id
1 'polypeptide(L)'
;MIQEILTKIETVNKERFSDLNGRNIISVTKLQDYVTTPFDKEKQAKMCEEKGQKDPNYKYAGKTAAEIIKMWEDKAAESIMYGNLLDEYTEQRLEKDQTSIELWKLDNNFENDVRLRNNCLGFDEFYAEITSYGYEVVGREIPVYLQTPSTVGDLPFDNQTEEGNNVVVGRIDCLFHNPVSGKYLIVDWKTTDEIKTEAFAARKMKGPANQWQDCDMAKYTIQLHMYKTALAHTYKLASLDKIVVVVCNLRKEQDPATKKHFILYKQNFDYNDALIYQVVDFSIKKRALLNNK
;
A
#
# COMPACT_ATOMS: atom_id res chain seq x y z
N MET A 1 4.71 18.96 -18.82
CA MET A 1 5.05 18.06 -17.67
C MET A 1 3.90 17.11 -17.31
N ILE A 2 2.70 17.58 -16.88
CA ILE A 2 1.55 16.67 -16.60
C ILE A 2 1.16 15.87 -17.85
N GLN A 3 1.00 16.50 -19.00
CA GLN A 3 0.69 15.82 -20.26
C GLN A 3 1.73 14.76 -20.65
N GLU A 4 2.99 15.03 -20.37
CA GLU A 4 4.08 14.09 -20.60
C GLU A 4 4.01 12.88 -19.65
N ILE A 5 3.62 13.10 -18.38
CA ILE A 5 3.36 12.02 -17.43
C ILE A 5 2.18 11.18 -17.88
N LEU A 6 1.06 11.80 -18.28
CA LEU A 6 -0.14 11.10 -18.77
C LEU A 6 0.17 10.24 -19.99
N THR A 7 0.94 10.74 -20.94
CA THR A 7 1.37 9.96 -22.11
C THR A 7 2.22 8.76 -21.72
N LYS A 8 3.12 8.91 -20.72
CA LYS A 8 3.93 7.80 -20.19
C LYS A 8 3.09 6.81 -19.43
N ILE A 9 2.10 7.26 -18.65
CA ILE A 9 1.14 6.38 -17.96
C ILE A 9 0.42 5.48 -18.96
N GLU A 10 -0.07 6.04 -20.07
CA GLU A 10 -0.73 5.28 -21.13
C GLU A 10 0.21 4.23 -21.74
N THR A 11 1.47 4.59 -21.98
CA THR A 11 2.48 3.68 -22.52
C THR A 11 2.76 2.54 -21.53
N VAL A 12 3.06 2.87 -20.28
CA VAL A 12 3.35 1.86 -19.23
C VAL A 12 2.14 0.97 -18.96
N ASN A 13 0.91 1.50 -19.02
CA ASN A 13 -0.31 0.72 -18.88
C ASN A 13 -0.51 -0.28 -20.04
N LYS A 14 -0.19 0.12 -21.28
CA LYS A 14 -0.25 -0.77 -22.45
C LYS A 14 0.75 -1.92 -22.35
N GLU A 15 1.94 -1.61 -21.88
CA GLU A 15 3.01 -2.59 -21.70
C GLU A 15 2.75 -3.53 -20.51
N ARG A 16 1.94 -3.14 -19.52
CA ARG A 16 1.52 -3.92 -18.33
C ARG A 16 2.64 -4.74 -17.69
N PHE A 17 3.86 -4.27 -17.70
CA PHE A 17 5.04 -5.01 -17.26
C PHE A 17 5.34 -6.28 -18.08
N SER A 18 4.57 -6.59 -19.13
CA SER A 18 4.73 -7.79 -19.95
C SER A 18 5.99 -7.74 -20.84
N ASP A 19 6.41 -6.53 -21.21
CA ASP A 19 7.61 -6.33 -22.04
C ASP A 19 8.90 -6.32 -21.21
N LEU A 20 8.77 -6.55 -19.90
CA LEU A 20 9.90 -6.86 -19.04
C LEU A 20 10.31 -8.34 -19.19
N ASN A 21 10.08 -8.94 -20.37
CA ASN A 21 10.42 -10.32 -20.71
C ASN A 21 11.87 -10.64 -20.31
N GLY A 22 12.05 -11.76 -19.62
CA GLY A 22 13.36 -12.19 -19.14
C GLY A 22 13.85 -11.50 -17.85
N ARG A 23 13.13 -10.50 -17.31
CA ARG A 23 13.50 -9.81 -16.08
C ARG A 23 12.86 -10.47 -14.85
N ASN A 24 13.58 -10.47 -13.74
CA ASN A 24 13.04 -10.93 -12.46
C ASN A 24 12.11 -9.87 -11.87
N ILE A 25 10.82 -9.98 -12.15
CA ILE A 25 9.80 -9.07 -11.64
C ILE A 25 9.41 -9.44 -10.21
N ILE A 26 9.37 -8.45 -9.33
CA ILE A 26 8.89 -8.58 -7.96
C ILE A 26 7.97 -7.41 -7.61
N SER A 27 6.77 -7.68 -7.09
CA SER A 27 5.91 -6.59 -6.61
C SER A 27 6.45 -6.00 -5.30
N VAL A 28 6.16 -4.72 -5.08
CA VAL A 28 6.49 -4.01 -3.82
C VAL A 28 5.96 -4.77 -2.60
N THR A 29 4.71 -5.25 -2.65
CA THR A 29 4.10 -6.03 -1.58
C THR A 29 4.85 -7.34 -1.30
N LYS A 30 5.24 -8.05 -2.36
CA LYS A 30 6.00 -9.30 -2.21
C LYS A 30 7.40 -9.05 -1.64
N LEU A 31 8.00 -7.91 -1.98
CA LEU A 31 9.30 -7.52 -1.47
C LEU A 31 9.27 -7.26 0.04
N GLN A 32 8.16 -6.73 0.56
CA GLN A 32 7.96 -6.53 2.01
C GLN A 32 8.02 -7.85 2.80
N ASP A 33 7.58 -8.98 2.23
CA ASP A 33 7.61 -10.28 2.90
C ASP A 33 9.02 -10.68 3.36
N TYR A 34 10.06 -10.19 2.69
CA TYR A 34 11.45 -10.51 3.03
C TYR A 34 11.98 -9.74 4.24
N VAL A 35 11.42 -8.57 4.52
CA VAL A 35 11.80 -7.74 5.68
C VAL A 35 10.84 -7.87 6.85
N THR A 36 9.71 -8.56 6.67
CA THR A 36 8.74 -8.83 7.74
C THR A 36 8.90 -10.26 8.30
N THR A 37 8.28 -10.50 9.44
CA THR A 37 8.16 -11.85 9.99
C THR A 37 6.84 -12.46 9.53
N PRO A 38 6.86 -13.63 8.86
CA PRO A 38 5.64 -14.30 8.47
C PRO A 38 4.71 -14.48 9.67
N PHE A 39 3.43 -14.22 9.46
CA PHE A 39 2.41 -14.45 10.47
C PHE A 39 2.03 -15.94 10.46
N ASP A 40 2.42 -16.64 11.52
CA ASP A 40 2.02 -18.03 11.75
C ASP A 40 0.61 -18.05 12.37
N LYS A 41 -0.38 -18.12 11.49
CA LYS A 41 -1.80 -18.04 11.85
C LYS A 41 -2.22 -19.11 12.85
N GLU A 42 -1.78 -20.35 12.63
CA GLU A 42 -2.14 -21.49 13.47
C GLU A 42 -1.54 -21.39 14.87
N LYS A 43 -0.25 -21.06 14.94
CA LYS A 43 0.43 -20.86 16.23
C LYS A 43 -0.19 -19.71 17.02
N GLN A 44 -0.48 -18.59 16.35
CA GLN A 44 -1.09 -17.43 17.03
C GLN A 44 -2.51 -17.73 17.50
N ALA A 45 -3.31 -18.46 16.73
CA ALA A 45 -4.66 -18.85 17.13
C ALA A 45 -4.65 -19.77 18.36
N LYS A 46 -3.73 -20.75 18.42
CA LYS A 46 -3.54 -21.60 19.60
C LYS A 46 -3.16 -20.78 20.83
N MET A 47 -2.23 -19.84 20.72
CA MET A 47 -1.88 -18.94 21.82
C MET A 47 -3.07 -18.09 22.28
N CYS A 48 -3.92 -17.63 21.36
CA CYS A 48 -5.14 -16.90 21.68
C CYS A 48 -6.17 -17.79 22.40
N GLU A 49 -6.35 -19.02 21.96
CA GLU A 49 -7.22 -20.01 22.62
C GLU A 49 -6.74 -20.28 24.05
N GLU A 50 -5.46 -20.61 24.25
CA GLU A 50 -4.87 -20.87 25.57
C GLU A 50 -5.02 -19.65 26.52
N LYS A 51 -4.87 -18.45 25.99
CA LYS A 51 -5.10 -17.21 26.74
C LYS A 51 -6.57 -17.04 27.10
N GLY A 52 -7.47 -17.33 26.18
CA GLY A 52 -8.92 -17.25 26.38
C GLY A 52 -9.44 -18.27 27.41
N GLN A 53 -8.77 -19.41 27.55
CA GLN A 53 -9.06 -20.40 28.61
C GLN A 53 -8.69 -19.90 30.02
N LYS A 54 -7.68 -19.02 30.12
CA LYS A 54 -7.16 -18.49 31.40
C LYS A 54 -7.80 -17.15 31.79
N ASP A 55 -8.27 -16.38 30.84
CA ASP A 55 -8.83 -15.03 31.03
C ASP A 55 -10.21 -14.92 30.37
N PRO A 56 -11.30 -14.99 31.18
CA PRO A 56 -12.66 -14.87 30.63
C PRO A 56 -12.99 -13.51 30.02
N ASN A 57 -12.19 -12.49 30.29
CA ASN A 57 -12.34 -11.14 29.69
C ASN A 57 -11.51 -10.97 28.40
N TYR A 58 -10.74 -11.99 28.03
CA TYR A 58 -9.97 -11.92 26.82
C TYR A 58 -10.87 -11.94 25.57
N LYS A 59 -10.53 -11.15 24.56
CA LYS A 59 -11.29 -10.99 23.31
C LYS A 59 -11.76 -12.32 22.68
N TYR A 60 -10.98 -13.39 22.83
CA TYR A 60 -11.26 -14.71 22.27
C TYR A 60 -11.61 -15.75 23.35
N ALA A 61 -12.04 -15.32 24.54
CA ALA A 61 -12.48 -16.23 25.58
C ALA A 61 -13.59 -17.16 25.06
N GLY A 62 -13.47 -18.46 25.35
CA GLY A 62 -14.41 -19.50 24.92
C GLY A 62 -14.36 -19.86 23.43
N LYS A 63 -13.36 -19.35 22.68
CA LYS A 63 -13.16 -19.68 21.25
C LYS A 63 -12.05 -20.69 21.07
N THR A 64 -12.24 -21.63 20.16
CA THR A 64 -11.20 -22.55 19.69
C THR A 64 -10.27 -21.86 18.68
N ALA A 65 -9.06 -22.41 18.50
CA ALA A 65 -8.12 -21.89 17.48
C ALA A 65 -8.74 -21.87 16.08
N ALA A 66 -9.54 -22.87 15.72
CA ALA A 66 -10.22 -22.94 14.43
C ALA A 66 -11.26 -21.80 14.26
N GLU A 67 -12.06 -21.52 15.29
CA GLU A 67 -13.01 -20.41 15.27
C GLU A 67 -12.29 -19.05 15.17
N ILE A 68 -11.16 -18.89 15.88
CA ILE A 68 -10.36 -17.68 15.83
C ILE A 68 -9.78 -17.46 14.42
N ILE A 69 -9.24 -18.52 13.80
CA ILE A 69 -8.76 -18.46 12.42
C ILE A 69 -9.87 -18.04 11.46
N LYS A 70 -11.05 -18.66 11.59
CA LYS A 70 -12.21 -18.30 10.77
C LYS A 70 -12.61 -16.84 10.94
N MET A 71 -12.66 -16.33 12.16
CA MET A 71 -12.94 -14.92 12.44
C MET A 71 -11.93 -13.98 11.78
N TRP A 72 -10.65 -14.35 11.73
CA TRP A 72 -9.62 -13.57 11.04
C TRP A 72 -9.76 -13.62 9.53
N GLU A 73 -10.12 -14.77 8.97
CA GLU A 73 -10.38 -14.94 7.54
C GLU A 73 -11.60 -14.16 7.10
N ASP A 74 -12.70 -14.24 7.85
CA ASP A 74 -13.92 -13.49 7.56
C ASP A 74 -13.65 -11.97 7.59
N LYS A 75 -12.88 -11.49 8.58
CA LYS A 75 -12.48 -10.09 8.67
C LYS A 75 -11.54 -9.65 7.52
N ALA A 76 -10.65 -10.52 7.09
CA ALA A 76 -9.78 -10.24 5.96
C ALA A 76 -10.59 -10.15 4.65
N ALA A 77 -11.52 -11.09 4.44
CA ALA A 77 -12.40 -11.09 3.28
C ALA A 77 -13.28 -9.83 3.23
N GLU A 78 -13.84 -9.43 4.37
CA GLU A 78 -14.59 -8.18 4.51
C GLU A 78 -13.74 -6.96 4.14
N SER A 79 -12.50 -6.89 4.64
CA SER A 79 -11.60 -5.78 4.34
C SER A 79 -11.23 -5.70 2.85
N ILE A 80 -11.04 -6.84 2.19
CA ILE A 80 -10.80 -6.92 0.74
C ILE A 80 -12.03 -6.43 -0.02
N MET A 81 -13.23 -6.88 0.37
CA MET A 81 -14.48 -6.44 -0.26
C MET A 81 -14.63 -4.93 -0.22
N TYR A 82 -14.51 -4.31 0.96
CA TYR A 82 -14.63 -2.86 1.08
C TYR A 82 -13.47 -2.10 0.40
N GLY A 83 -12.29 -2.70 0.32
CA GLY A 83 -11.19 -2.16 -0.47
C GLY A 83 -11.52 -2.10 -1.96
N ASN A 84 -12.07 -3.17 -2.52
CA ASN A 84 -12.49 -3.23 -3.93
C ASN A 84 -13.63 -2.26 -4.22
N LEU A 85 -14.67 -2.22 -3.36
CA LEU A 85 -15.77 -1.28 -3.51
C LEU A 85 -15.31 0.19 -3.45
N LEU A 86 -14.35 0.48 -2.60
CA LEU A 86 -13.76 1.81 -2.55
C LEU A 86 -12.98 2.13 -3.83
N ASP A 87 -12.22 1.18 -4.35
CA ASP A 87 -11.48 1.36 -5.61
C ASP A 87 -12.44 1.65 -6.77
N GLU A 88 -13.52 0.89 -6.89
CA GLU A 88 -14.58 1.15 -7.85
C GLU A 88 -15.21 2.55 -7.65
N TYR A 89 -15.53 2.93 -6.40
CA TYR A 89 -16.08 4.26 -6.11
C TYR A 89 -15.13 5.38 -6.52
N THR A 90 -13.84 5.24 -6.22
CA THR A 90 -12.85 6.25 -6.62
C THR A 90 -12.73 6.35 -8.14
N GLU A 91 -12.88 5.25 -8.89
CA GLU A 91 -12.97 5.27 -10.34
C GLU A 91 -14.18 6.08 -10.81
N GLN A 92 -15.38 5.75 -10.31
CA GLN A 92 -16.58 6.47 -10.68
C GLN A 92 -16.45 7.97 -10.37
N ARG A 93 -15.88 8.30 -9.21
CA ARG A 93 -15.79 9.66 -8.70
C ARG A 93 -14.77 10.53 -9.43
N LEU A 94 -13.68 9.95 -9.91
CA LEU A 94 -12.57 10.67 -10.53
C LEU A 94 -12.55 10.60 -12.07
N GLU A 95 -13.15 9.56 -12.65
CA GLU A 95 -13.01 9.26 -14.09
C GLU A 95 -14.34 9.20 -14.84
N LYS A 96 -15.46 9.09 -14.14
CA LYS A 96 -16.79 8.94 -14.75
C LYS A 96 -17.69 10.13 -14.48
N ASP A 97 -18.86 10.11 -15.09
CA ASP A 97 -19.88 11.12 -14.89
C ASP A 97 -20.80 10.81 -13.67
N GLN A 98 -21.65 11.78 -13.32
CA GLN A 98 -22.56 11.66 -12.19
C GLN A 98 -23.55 10.49 -12.36
N THR A 99 -23.96 10.18 -13.57
CA THR A 99 -24.90 9.07 -13.85
C THR A 99 -24.28 7.74 -13.49
N SER A 100 -23.02 7.54 -13.84
CA SER A 100 -22.25 6.33 -13.50
C SER A 100 -22.10 6.16 -11.99
N ILE A 101 -21.89 7.24 -11.24
CA ILE A 101 -21.82 7.22 -9.77
C ILE A 101 -23.16 6.77 -9.17
N GLU A 102 -24.29 7.31 -9.64
CA GLU A 102 -25.60 6.95 -9.12
C GLU A 102 -25.98 5.50 -9.44
N LEU A 103 -25.63 5.00 -10.63
CA LEU A 103 -25.82 3.59 -10.98
C LEU A 103 -24.98 2.69 -10.09
N TRP A 104 -23.70 3.02 -9.88
CA TRP A 104 -22.83 2.26 -8.99
C TRP A 104 -23.37 2.19 -7.56
N LYS A 105 -23.92 3.30 -7.04
CA LYS A 105 -24.54 3.34 -5.71
C LYS A 105 -25.75 2.40 -5.59
N LEU A 106 -26.58 2.34 -6.63
CA LEU A 106 -27.73 1.42 -6.69
C LEU A 106 -27.27 -0.04 -6.69
N ASP A 107 -26.31 -0.37 -7.55
CA ASP A 107 -25.82 -1.75 -7.73
C ASP A 107 -25.14 -2.29 -6.47
N ASN A 108 -24.52 -1.41 -5.66
CA ASN A 108 -23.78 -1.80 -4.46
C ASN A 108 -24.56 -1.59 -3.15
N ASN A 109 -25.89 -1.40 -3.22
CA ASN A 109 -26.73 -1.21 -2.03
C ASN A 109 -26.21 -0.09 -1.08
N PHE A 110 -25.63 0.96 -1.67
CA PHE A 110 -24.93 2.03 -0.97
C PHE A 110 -25.73 2.66 0.16
N GLU A 111 -27.03 2.89 -0.04
CA GLU A 111 -27.91 3.55 0.93
C GLU A 111 -28.08 2.75 2.22
N ASN A 112 -27.99 1.43 2.17
CA ASN A 112 -28.18 0.55 3.32
C ASN A 112 -26.85 0.09 3.94
N ASP A 113 -25.73 0.24 3.25
CA ASP A 113 -24.40 -0.11 3.79
C ASP A 113 -23.73 1.12 4.43
N VAL A 114 -23.89 1.22 5.74
CA VAL A 114 -23.32 2.33 6.53
C VAL A 114 -21.80 2.40 6.42
N ARG A 115 -21.11 1.25 6.40
CA ARG A 115 -19.65 1.20 6.29
C ARG A 115 -19.20 1.70 4.93
N LEU A 116 -19.83 1.23 3.85
CA LEU A 116 -19.52 1.66 2.49
C LEU A 116 -19.73 3.17 2.35
N ARG A 117 -20.90 3.67 2.78
CA ARG A 117 -21.18 5.12 2.76
C ARG A 117 -20.10 5.93 3.47
N ASN A 118 -19.72 5.52 4.68
CA ASN A 118 -18.75 6.26 5.47
C ASN A 118 -17.35 6.20 4.86
N ASN A 119 -16.94 5.08 4.28
CA ASN A 119 -15.68 5.00 3.55
C ASN A 119 -15.67 5.93 2.32
N CYS A 120 -16.75 5.94 1.54
CA CYS A 120 -16.90 6.84 0.38
C CYS A 120 -16.97 8.30 0.80
N LEU A 121 -17.70 8.62 1.87
CA LEU A 121 -17.74 9.97 2.43
C LEU A 121 -16.35 10.43 2.89
N GLY A 122 -15.59 9.55 3.51
CA GLY A 122 -14.20 9.84 3.90
C GLY A 122 -13.32 10.17 2.69
N PHE A 123 -13.51 9.47 1.57
CA PHE A 123 -12.84 9.81 0.32
C PHE A 123 -13.25 11.19 -0.20
N ASP A 124 -14.56 11.49 -0.24
CA ASP A 124 -15.07 12.79 -0.71
C ASP A 124 -14.59 13.95 0.17
N GLU A 125 -14.59 13.78 1.50
CA GLU A 125 -14.05 14.74 2.44
C GLU A 125 -12.56 15.01 2.20
N PHE A 126 -11.77 13.94 2.03
CA PHE A 126 -10.35 14.07 1.71
C PHE A 126 -10.14 14.75 0.37
N TYR A 127 -10.86 14.33 -0.66
CA TYR A 127 -10.74 14.90 -2.00
C TYR A 127 -11.07 16.39 -2.02
N ALA A 128 -12.15 16.81 -1.36
CA ALA A 128 -12.50 18.20 -1.21
C ALA A 128 -11.41 19.00 -0.47
N GLU A 129 -10.84 18.42 0.57
CA GLU A 129 -9.76 19.07 1.34
C GLU A 129 -8.51 19.26 0.48
N ILE A 130 -8.06 18.20 -0.21
CA ILE A 130 -6.80 18.25 -0.96
C ILE A 130 -6.91 19.17 -2.17
N THR A 131 -8.07 19.20 -2.85
CA THR A 131 -8.33 20.12 -3.96
C THR A 131 -8.42 21.57 -3.48
N SER A 132 -8.89 21.83 -2.27
CA SER A 132 -8.87 23.18 -1.69
C SER A 132 -7.45 23.73 -1.47
N TYR A 133 -6.45 22.83 -1.33
CA TYR A 133 -5.03 23.20 -1.29
C TYR A 133 -4.39 23.31 -2.68
N GLY A 134 -5.19 23.25 -3.74
CA GLY A 134 -4.73 23.39 -5.11
C GLY A 134 -4.09 22.15 -5.72
N TYR A 135 -4.35 20.96 -5.15
CA TYR A 135 -3.96 19.72 -5.77
C TYR A 135 -4.99 19.28 -6.82
N GLU A 136 -4.51 18.80 -7.93
CA GLU A 136 -5.28 18.24 -9.02
C GLU A 136 -4.95 16.76 -9.19
N VAL A 137 -5.95 15.96 -9.57
CA VAL A 137 -5.74 14.53 -9.84
C VAL A 137 -4.87 14.37 -11.08
N VAL A 138 -3.79 13.63 -10.98
CA VAL A 138 -2.99 13.17 -12.14
C VAL A 138 -3.57 11.88 -12.69
N GLY A 139 -3.97 10.97 -11.81
CA GLY A 139 -4.60 9.70 -12.16
C GLY A 139 -4.63 8.75 -10.96
N ARG A 140 -5.31 7.62 -11.19
CA ARG A 140 -5.40 6.48 -10.26
C ARG A 140 -4.73 5.25 -10.88
N GLU A 141 -4.46 4.25 -10.04
CA GLU A 141 -3.89 2.98 -10.46
C GLU A 141 -2.61 3.13 -11.32
N ILE A 142 -1.75 4.11 -10.96
CA ILE A 142 -0.59 4.47 -11.75
C ILE A 142 0.52 3.42 -11.64
N PRO A 143 0.87 2.74 -12.73
CA PRO A 143 1.94 1.76 -12.71
C PRO A 143 3.29 2.45 -12.53
N VAL A 144 4.10 1.90 -11.64
CA VAL A 144 5.47 2.36 -11.41
C VAL A 144 6.42 1.18 -11.34
N TYR A 145 7.66 1.41 -11.77
CA TYR A 145 8.71 0.41 -11.65
C TYR A 145 10.03 1.04 -11.22
N LEU A 146 10.83 0.26 -10.54
CA LEU A 146 12.20 0.58 -10.18
C LEU A 146 13.10 -0.53 -10.71
N GLN A 147 13.95 -0.17 -11.65
CA GLN A 147 15.00 -1.05 -12.15
C GLN A 147 16.20 -0.96 -11.20
N THR A 148 16.63 -2.11 -10.68
CA THR A 148 17.81 -2.14 -9.81
C THR A 148 19.05 -2.38 -10.66
N PRO A 149 20.14 -1.64 -10.43
CA PRO A 149 21.40 -1.91 -11.09
C PRO A 149 21.85 -3.34 -10.80
N SER A 150 22.39 -4.02 -11.80
CA SER A 150 22.94 -5.38 -11.66
C SER A 150 24.15 -5.46 -10.69
N THR A 151 24.69 -4.33 -10.27
CA THR A 151 25.87 -4.20 -9.43
C THR A 151 25.58 -4.11 -7.93
N VAL A 152 24.33 -4.24 -7.49
CA VAL A 152 24.00 -4.22 -6.08
C VAL A 152 24.35 -5.57 -5.46
N GLY A 153 25.64 -5.71 -5.11
CA GLY A 153 26.22 -6.81 -4.32
C GLY A 153 26.63 -8.03 -5.13
N ASP A 154 27.65 -8.74 -4.61
CA ASP A 154 28.37 -9.89 -5.14
C ASP A 154 27.56 -11.18 -5.44
N LEU A 155 26.28 -11.07 -5.71
CA LEU A 155 25.56 -12.20 -6.27
C LEU A 155 25.78 -12.20 -7.79
N PRO A 156 26.12 -13.33 -8.38
CA PRO A 156 26.17 -13.48 -9.83
C PRO A 156 24.75 -13.36 -10.37
N PHE A 157 24.27 -12.14 -10.56
CA PHE A 157 23.22 -11.91 -11.53
C PHE A 157 23.90 -12.08 -12.86
N ASP A 158 23.83 -13.34 -13.31
CA ASP A 158 24.37 -13.70 -14.58
C ASP A 158 23.67 -12.85 -15.63
N ASN A 159 24.51 -12.18 -16.40
CA ASN A 159 24.24 -11.37 -17.56
C ASN A 159 24.08 -9.85 -17.33
N GLN A 160 25.12 -9.20 -17.74
CA GLN A 160 25.24 -7.76 -18.00
C GLN A 160 24.34 -7.27 -19.16
N THR A 161 23.34 -8.05 -19.57
CA THR A 161 22.33 -7.63 -20.54
C THR A 161 21.17 -6.98 -19.81
N GLU A 162 20.49 -6.05 -20.45
CA GLU A 162 19.27 -5.41 -19.92
C GLU A 162 18.22 -6.42 -19.46
N GLU A 163 18.26 -7.66 -20.00
CA GLU A 163 17.39 -8.78 -19.71
C GLU A 163 17.58 -9.42 -18.32
N GLY A 164 18.71 -9.24 -17.65
CA GLY A 164 19.03 -9.81 -16.34
C GLY A 164 18.67 -8.96 -15.12
N ASN A 165 18.16 -7.75 -15.31
CA ASN A 165 17.91 -6.82 -14.21
C ASN A 165 16.64 -7.18 -13.43
N ASN A 166 16.73 -7.14 -12.09
CA ASN A 166 15.55 -7.20 -11.25
C ASN A 166 14.74 -5.92 -11.39
N VAL A 167 13.43 -6.06 -11.49
CA VAL A 167 12.49 -4.95 -11.60
C VAL A 167 11.48 -5.04 -10.48
N VAL A 168 11.46 -4.03 -9.62
CA VAL A 168 10.41 -3.87 -8.60
C VAL A 168 9.26 -3.11 -9.24
N VAL A 169 8.07 -3.69 -9.20
CA VAL A 169 6.87 -3.11 -9.80
C VAL A 169 5.82 -2.81 -8.74
N GLY A 170 5.04 -1.78 -8.98
CA GLY A 170 3.93 -1.40 -8.12
C GLY A 170 2.88 -0.60 -8.84
N ARG A 171 1.83 -0.28 -8.12
CA ARG A 171 0.73 0.54 -8.59
C ARG A 171 0.35 1.51 -7.50
N ILE A 172 0.31 2.79 -7.83
CA ILE A 172 -0.07 3.87 -6.92
C ILE A 172 -1.59 4.02 -6.99
N ASP A 173 -2.28 3.93 -5.87
CA ASP A 173 -3.74 4.02 -5.82
C ASP A 173 -4.23 5.37 -6.40
N CYS A 174 -3.63 6.49 -5.95
CA CYS A 174 -3.92 7.81 -6.51
C CYS A 174 -2.73 8.75 -6.43
N LEU A 175 -2.51 9.51 -7.50
CA LEU A 175 -1.48 10.55 -7.60
C LEU A 175 -2.14 11.91 -7.83
N PHE A 176 -1.74 12.88 -7.03
CA PHE A 176 -2.13 14.28 -7.17
C PHE A 176 -0.90 15.14 -7.48
N HIS A 177 -1.13 16.29 -8.11
CA HIS A 177 -0.11 17.30 -8.39
C HIS A 177 -0.63 18.69 -8.03
N ASN A 178 0.19 19.48 -7.37
CA ASN A 178 -0.10 20.89 -7.14
C ASN A 178 0.73 21.73 -8.11
N PRO A 179 0.14 22.36 -9.13
CA PRO A 179 0.87 23.09 -10.18
C PRO A 179 1.58 24.33 -9.67
N VAL A 180 1.11 24.92 -8.57
CA VAL A 180 1.72 26.14 -7.99
C VAL A 180 3.01 25.78 -7.24
N SER A 181 2.97 24.77 -6.38
CA SER A 181 4.16 24.35 -5.60
C SER A 181 5.06 23.36 -6.36
N GLY A 182 4.56 22.75 -7.42
CA GLY A 182 5.20 21.65 -8.16
C GLY A 182 5.31 20.36 -7.35
N LYS A 183 4.54 20.22 -6.26
CA LYS A 183 4.56 19.04 -5.41
C LYS A 183 3.61 17.97 -5.95
N TYR A 184 4.03 16.71 -5.82
CA TYR A 184 3.22 15.53 -6.02
C TYR A 184 2.80 14.94 -4.67
N LEU A 185 1.61 14.35 -4.62
CA LEU A 185 1.13 13.63 -3.46
C LEU A 185 0.68 12.23 -3.88
N ILE A 186 1.36 11.22 -3.35
CA ILE A 186 0.96 9.81 -3.46
C ILE A 186 0.05 9.50 -2.28
N VAL A 187 -1.14 8.99 -2.57
CA VAL A 187 -2.10 8.53 -1.57
C VAL A 187 -2.31 7.04 -1.72
N ASP A 188 -2.24 6.31 -0.61
CA ASP A 188 -2.57 4.90 -0.50
C ASP A 188 -3.78 4.77 0.42
N TRP A 189 -4.88 4.23 -0.13
CA TRP A 189 -6.15 4.11 0.58
C TRP A 189 -6.18 2.87 1.46
N LYS A 190 -6.71 3.00 2.65
CA LYS A 190 -6.97 1.86 3.54
C LYS A 190 -8.37 1.97 4.13
N THR A 191 -9.08 0.84 4.19
CA THR A 191 -10.43 0.71 4.79
C THR A 191 -10.40 -0.12 6.07
N THR A 192 -9.22 -0.28 6.67
CA THR A 192 -9.04 -1.04 7.91
C THR A 192 -9.58 -0.29 9.12
N ASP A 193 -10.04 -1.01 10.13
CA ASP A 193 -10.52 -0.41 11.38
C ASP A 193 -9.45 0.44 12.07
N GLU A 194 -8.20 -0.01 12.02
CA GLU A 194 -7.07 0.65 12.66
C GLU A 194 -5.78 0.34 11.89
N ILE A 195 -4.91 1.32 11.76
CA ILE A 195 -3.54 1.14 11.30
C ILE A 195 -2.62 1.06 12.51
N LYS A 196 -2.05 -0.10 12.75
CA LYS A 196 -1.16 -0.30 13.88
C LYS A 196 0.18 0.39 13.66
N THR A 197 0.55 1.23 14.61
CA THR A 197 1.84 1.95 14.65
C THR A 197 2.90 1.21 15.48
N GLU A 198 2.46 0.20 16.25
CA GLU A 198 3.33 -0.63 17.09
C GLU A 198 3.13 -2.12 16.76
N ALA A 199 4.20 -2.88 16.87
CA ALA A 199 4.16 -4.32 16.66
C ALA A 199 3.78 -5.07 17.94
N PHE A 200 3.10 -6.19 17.78
CA PHE A 200 2.89 -7.13 18.87
C PHE A 200 4.23 -7.58 19.45
N ALA A 201 4.37 -7.48 20.79
CA ALA A 201 5.59 -7.80 21.54
C ALA A 201 6.85 -7.04 21.04
N ALA A 202 6.68 -5.80 20.56
CA ALA A 202 7.76 -4.96 20.04
C ALA A 202 8.65 -5.66 18.98
N ARG A 203 8.06 -6.60 18.23
CA ARG A 203 8.78 -7.35 17.19
C ARG A 203 9.37 -6.40 16.16
N LYS A 204 10.62 -6.66 15.76
CA LYS A 204 11.33 -5.85 14.77
C LYS A 204 11.22 -6.44 13.37
N MET A 205 11.30 -5.58 12.37
CA MET A 205 11.52 -5.98 10.99
C MET A 205 12.89 -6.64 10.82
N LYS A 206 13.18 -7.16 9.63
CA LYS A 206 14.43 -7.86 9.32
C LYS A 206 15.33 -7.02 8.41
N GLY A 207 16.61 -7.39 8.36
CA GLY A 207 17.57 -6.78 7.47
C GLY A 207 17.76 -5.28 7.73
N PRO A 208 17.84 -4.45 6.67
CA PRO A 208 18.08 -3.00 6.81
C PRO A 208 17.01 -2.26 7.59
N ALA A 209 15.77 -2.79 7.64
CA ALA A 209 14.66 -2.19 8.37
C ALA A 209 14.57 -2.63 9.85
N ASN A 210 15.59 -3.29 10.40
CA ASN A 210 15.56 -3.90 11.74
C ASN A 210 15.43 -2.89 12.90
N GLN A 211 15.66 -1.59 12.66
CA GLN A 211 15.38 -0.55 13.64
C GLN A 211 13.89 -0.29 13.82
N TRP A 212 13.05 -0.65 12.85
CA TRP A 212 11.63 -0.43 12.90
C TRP A 212 10.87 -1.60 13.50
N GLN A 213 9.73 -1.32 14.11
CA GLN A 213 8.80 -2.35 14.54
C GLN A 213 8.07 -2.94 13.33
N ASP A 214 7.84 -4.27 13.35
CA ASP A 214 7.08 -4.98 12.30
C ASP A 214 5.58 -4.76 12.49
N CYS A 215 5.11 -3.57 12.15
CA CYS A 215 3.72 -3.12 12.25
C CYS A 215 3.18 -2.64 10.89
N ASP A 216 1.88 -2.37 10.82
CA ASP A 216 1.23 -1.96 9.57
C ASP A 216 1.83 -0.66 9.04
N MET A 217 2.04 0.33 9.92
CA MET A 217 2.59 1.62 9.51
C MET A 217 4.00 1.50 8.92
N ALA A 218 4.86 0.64 9.46
CA ALA A 218 6.18 0.39 8.91
C ALA A 218 6.13 -0.23 7.51
N LYS A 219 5.21 -1.18 7.29
CA LYS A 219 4.98 -1.79 5.98
C LYS A 219 4.51 -0.77 4.96
N TYR A 220 3.50 0.03 5.31
CA TYR A 220 3.01 1.11 4.44
C TYR A 220 4.07 2.17 4.15
N THR A 221 4.92 2.48 5.13
CA THR A 221 6.05 3.38 4.93
C THR A 221 6.99 2.85 3.86
N ILE A 222 7.40 1.58 3.95
CA ILE A 222 8.26 0.94 2.94
C ILE A 222 7.56 0.95 1.57
N GLN A 223 6.30 0.56 1.51
CA GLN A 223 5.51 0.52 0.27
C GLN A 223 5.49 1.89 -0.42
N LEU A 224 5.06 2.90 0.30
CA LEU A 224 4.91 4.26 -0.24
C LEU A 224 6.22 4.88 -0.68
N HIS A 225 7.31 4.64 0.06
CA HIS A 225 8.61 5.14 -0.36
C HIS A 225 9.20 4.38 -1.54
N MET A 226 8.89 3.10 -1.69
CA MET A 226 9.20 2.38 -2.93
C MET A 226 8.42 2.97 -4.10
N TYR A 227 7.13 3.27 -3.92
CA TYR A 227 6.33 3.95 -4.95
C TYR A 227 6.89 5.33 -5.29
N LYS A 228 7.27 6.11 -4.28
CA LYS A 228 7.92 7.42 -4.47
C LYS A 228 9.19 7.31 -5.31
N THR A 229 10.07 6.38 -4.95
CA THR A 229 11.33 6.14 -5.66
C THR A 229 11.07 5.62 -7.08
N ALA A 230 10.14 4.67 -7.23
CA ALA A 230 9.75 4.12 -8.51
C ALA A 230 9.07 5.16 -9.41
N LEU A 231 8.22 6.03 -8.87
CA LEU A 231 7.60 7.13 -9.59
C LEU A 231 8.65 8.08 -10.17
N ALA A 232 9.62 8.48 -9.34
CA ALA A 232 10.71 9.34 -9.79
C ALA A 232 11.55 8.67 -10.90
N HIS A 233 11.80 7.37 -10.78
CA HIS A 233 12.53 6.58 -11.78
C HIS A 233 11.75 6.43 -13.08
N THR A 234 10.50 5.96 -13.01
CA THR A 234 9.64 5.67 -14.16
C THR A 234 9.38 6.92 -15.00
N TYR A 235 9.06 8.02 -14.34
CA TYR A 235 8.62 9.25 -14.99
C TYR A 235 9.69 10.35 -15.01
N LYS A 236 10.90 10.04 -14.54
CA LYS A 236 12.05 10.97 -14.49
C LYS A 236 11.71 12.29 -13.79
N LEU A 237 10.94 12.21 -12.72
CA LEU A 237 10.64 13.38 -11.90
C LEU A 237 11.91 13.87 -11.21
N ALA A 238 12.20 15.14 -11.38
CA ALA A 238 13.51 15.72 -11.10
C ALA A 238 13.92 15.69 -9.63
N SER A 239 12.96 15.54 -8.69
CA SER A 239 13.27 15.75 -7.27
C SER A 239 12.34 14.93 -6.37
N LEU A 240 12.93 14.00 -5.60
CA LEU A 240 12.22 13.18 -4.62
C LEU A 240 11.63 14.00 -3.47
N ASP A 241 12.23 15.13 -3.12
CA ASP A 241 11.74 16.04 -2.08
C ASP A 241 10.39 16.69 -2.42
N LYS A 242 10.05 16.74 -3.70
CA LYS A 242 8.76 17.22 -4.19
C LYS A 242 7.64 16.17 -4.13
N ILE A 243 7.95 14.92 -3.81
CA ILE A 243 6.96 13.86 -3.73
C ILE A 243 6.64 13.58 -2.25
N VAL A 244 5.43 13.93 -1.87
CA VAL A 244 4.86 13.63 -0.55
C VAL A 244 4.10 12.32 -0.63
N VAL A 245 4.12 11.53 0.45
CA VAL A 245 3.40 10.26 0.53
C VAL A 245 2.54 10.23 1.79
N VAL A 246 1.36 9.66 1.69
CA VAL A 246 0.42 9.57 2.81
C VAL A 246 -0.41 8.28 2.73
N VAL A 247 -0.63 7.65 3.88
CA VAL A 247 -1.67 6.64 4.04
C VAL A 247 -2.94 7.35 4.49
N CYS A 248 -4.00 7.21 3.73
CA CYS A 248 -5.31 7.72 4.08
C CYS A 248 -6.22 6.57 4.50
N ASN A 249 -6.48 6.45 5.80
CA ASN A 249 -7.40 5.46 6.33
C ASN A 249 -8.82 5.99 6.31
N LEU A 250 -9.66 5.43 5.45
CA LEU A 250 -11.08 5.76 5.32
C LEU A 250 -11.87 4.97 6.34
N ARG A 251 -12.55 5.68 7.21
CA ARG A 251 -13.15 5.13 8.43
C ARG A 251 -14.56 4.64 8.19
N LYS A 252 -14.92 3.54 8.83
CA LYS A 252 -16.31 3.07 8.93
C LYS A 252 -17.18 3.94 9.84
N GLU A 253 -16.56 4.76 10.70
CA GLU A 253 -17.19 5.66 11.62
C GLU A 253 -16.43 6.99 11.64
N GLN A 254 -17.14 8.07 11.93
CA GLN A 254 -16.54 9.38 12.07
C GLN A 254 -15.52 9.42 13.21
N ASP A 255 -14.34 9.97 12.96
CA ASP A 255 -13.34 10.17 13.99
C ASP A 255 -13.84 11.18 15.04
N PRO A 256 -13.85 10.82 16.33
CA PRO A 256 -14.42 11.68 17.38
C PRO A 256 -13.73 13.03 17.54
N ALA A 257 -12.42 13.09 17.24
CA ALA A 257 -11.61 14.29 17.44
C ALA A 257 -11.70 15.24 16.24
N THR A 258 -11.56 14.71 15.02
CA THR A 258 -11.54 15.53 13.80
C THR A 258 -12.90 15.72 13.17
N LYS A 259 -13.89 14.90 13.54
CA LYS A 259 -15.22 14.81 12.91
C LYS A 259 -15.19 14.44 11.43
N LYS A 260 -14.11 13.80 10.97
CA LYS A 260 -13.92 13.34 9.60
C LYS A 260 -14.05 11.83 9.52
N HIS A 261 -14.39 11.33 8.33
CA HIS A 261 -14.44 9.90 8.03
C HIS A 261 -13.11 9.38 7.47
N PHE A 262 -12.04 10.15 7.58
CA PHE A 262 -10.70 9.74 7.25
C PHE A 262 -9.66 10.18 8.28
N ILE A 263 -8.56 9.43 8.35
CA ILE A 263 -7.38 9.78 9.14
C ILE A 263 -6.15 9.71 8.24
N LEU A 264 -5.35 10.78 8.23
CA LEU A 264 -4.09 10.82 7.52
C LEU A 264 -2.96 10.39 8.45
N TYR A 265 -2.26 9.33 8.05
CA TYR A 265 -1.06 8.88 8.73
C TYR A 265 0.16 9.45 8.01
N LYS A 266 0.78 10.43 8.64
CA LYS A 266 2.09 10.93 8.24
C LYS A 266 3.14 9.99 8.81
N GLN A 267 4.21 9.79 8.07
CA GLN A 267 5.28 8.91 8.49
C GLN A 267 6.04 9.49 9.69
N ASN A 268 6.19 8.67 10.73
CA ASN A 268 6.96 8.99 11.94
C ASN A 268 8.26 8.19 12.03
N PHE A 269 8.71 7.58 10.92
CA PHE A 269 9.94 6.82 10.89
C PHE A 269 11.05 7.66 10.28
N ASP A 270 12.27 7.58 10.84
CA ASP A 270 13.47 8.15 10.25
C ASP A 270 13.71 7.49 8.89
N TYR A 271 13.22 8.16 7.85
CA TYR A 271 13.31 7.70 6.49
C TYR A 271 14.47 8.39 5.77
N ASN A 272 15.25 7.61 5.06
CA ASN A 272 16.12 8.11 4.02
C ASN A 272 16.01 7.26 2.74
N ASP A 273 16.24 7.86 1.59
CA ASP A 273 16.12 7.17 0.31
C ASP A 273 17.08 5.97 0.19
N ALA A 274 18.24 6.03 0.86
CA ALA A 274 19.21 4.93 0.87
C ALA A 274 18.64 3.66 1.52
N LEU A 275 17.77 3.79 2.53
CA LEU A 275 17.15 2.64 3.19
C LEU A 275 16.28 1.83 2.21
N ILE A 276 15.57 2.49 1.31
CA ILE A 276 14.72 1.79 0.32
C ILE A 276 15.58 0.95 -0.62
N TYR A 277 16.67 1.49 -1.13
CA TYR A 277 17.60 0.71 -1.96
C TYR A 277 18.22 -0.46 -1.20
N GLN A 278 18.56 -0.27 0.09
CA GLN A 278 19.04 -1.36 0.94
C GLN A 278 17.99 -2.44 1.18
N VAL A 279 16.73 -2.07 1.38
CA VAL A 279 15.61 -3.02 1.54
C VAL A 279 15.38 -3.79 0.24
N VAL A 280 15.42 -3.12 -0.90
CA VAL A 280 15.29 -3.77 -2.23
C VAL A 280 16.41 -4.77 -2.43
N ASP A 281 17.67 -4.36 -2.24
CA ASP A 281 18.84 -5.21 -2.38
C ASP A 281 18.79 -6.44 -1.46
N PHE A 282 18.54 -6.22 -0.18
CA PHE A 282 18.39 -7.30 0.80
C PHE A 282 17.31 -8.32 0.40
N SER A 283 16.16 -7.84 -0.07
CA SER A 283 15.03 -8.69 -0.43
C SER A 283 15.32 -9.52 -1.69
N ILE A 284 15.97 -8.92 -2.68
CA ILE A 284 16.39 -9.61 -3.91
C ILE A 284 17.40 -10.70 -3.58
N LYS A 285 18.43 -10.41 -2.79
CA LYS A 285 19.42 -11.40 -2.33
C LYS A 285 18.77 -12.54 -1.59
N LYS A 286 17.83 -12.25 -0.70
CA LYS A 286 17.13 -13.27 0.07
C LYS A 286 16.23 -14.15 -0.81
N ARG A 287 15.55 -13.56 -1.80
CA ARG A 287 14.76 -14.31 -2.80
C ARG A 287 15.64 -15.29 -3.57
N ALA A 288 16.79 -14.83 -4.06
CA ALA A 288 17.74 -15.70 -4.79
C ALA A 288 18.19 -16.90 -3.95
N LEU A 289 18.52 -16.68 -2.67
CA LEU A 289 18.91 -17.75 -1.74
C LEU A 289 17.79 -18.76 -1.46
N LEU A 290 16.52 -18.34 -1.53
CA LEU A 290 15.38 -19.23 -1.31
C LEU A 290 15.03 -20.04 -2.57
N ASN A 291 15.23 -19.49 -3.75
CA ASN A 291 14.97 -20.16 -5.02
C ASN A 291 16.05 -21.22 -5.37
N ASN A 292 17.22 -21.15 -4.75
CA ASN A 292 18.33 -22.09 -4.94
C ASN A 292 18.33 -23.26 -3.93
N LYS A 293 17.31 -23.37 -3.08
CA LYS A 293 17.04 -24.48 -2.15
C LYS A 293 15.90 -25.37 -2.66
#